data_919b6a4c6b806c053512bc0772d34553
#
_entry.id   919b6a4c6b806c053512bc0772d34553
#
_cell.length_a   1.000
_cell.length_b   1.000
_cell.length_c   1.000
_cell.angle_alpha   90.00
_cell.angle_beta   90.00
_cell.angle_gamma   90.00
#
_symmetry.space_group_name_H-M   'P 1'
#
loop_
_entity.id
_entity.type
_entity.pdbx_description
1 polymer ?
#
loop_
_entity_poly.entity_id
_entity_poly.type
_entity_poly.pdbx_seq_one_letter_code
_entity_poly.pdbx_strand_id
1 'polypeptide(L)'
;MARAGLAVFLLAFVPAGLARAATVSVDGDFLRIQSQPGEPNALTVAPGTPTPAGAVSFAVTDLTTPLVPGPGCAASDVGVTCVTPAQPSIDVSAGDGNDSVTITASAGAFVDGGPGDDVIQIRDGVSDSVWCGLGRDSVSAEVPDFLDLGCERVDYGAPGSVGSIRALTGAGRLVWVPGQTWARLDRRILPDVLHLVRRYHVRITEGYGTVGHEPFGEHPLGLAVDIEPGAGGTWADVSRLARWAEPRQNHPRRPFRWVGWNGDFNHGHPSVCKPRLGCAPHLHLSWSHSPAPPRHLARTVWVFQVGGAAP
;
A
#
# COMPACT_ATOMS: atom_id res chain seq x y z
N MET A 1 39.18 -25.10 57.95
CA MET A 1 39.92 -24.25 57.01
C MET A 1 39.12 -24.23 55.70
N ALA A 2 38.32 -23.21 55.49
CA ALA A 2 37.53 -23.04 54.27
C ALA A 2 38.27 -22.11 53.34
N ARG A 3 38.53 -22.56 52.12
CA ARG A 3 39.12 -21.72 51.05
C ARG A 3 37.96 -21.06 50.26
N ALA A 4 37.90 -19.75 50.34
CA ALA A 4 37.04 -18.93 49.53
C ALA A 4 37.67 -18.78 48.13
N GLY A 5 36.99 -19.28 47.12
CA GLY A 5 37.37 -19.06 45.74
C GLY A 5 36.83 -17.72 45.22
N LEU A 6 37.70 -16.86 44.81
CA LEU A 6 37.40 -15.57 44.19
C LEU A 6 37.05 -15.80 42.69
N ALA A 7 35.78 -15.67 42.33
CA ALA A 7 35.35 -15.70 40.97
C ALA A 7 35.65 -14.34 40.30
N VAL A 8 36.59 -14.28 39.40
CA VAL A 8 36.86 -13.10 38.57
C VAL A 8 35.85 -13.11 37.41
N PHE A 9 34.89 -12.21 37.45
CA PHE A 9 34.04 -11.90 36.30
C PHE A 9 34.85 -11.08 35.29
N LEU A 10 35.32 -11.73 34.24
CA LEU A 10 35.76 -10.98 33.05
C LEU A 10 34.54 -10.31 32.40
N LEU A 11 34.38 -9.02 32.60
CA LEU A 11 33.57 -8.18 31.76
C LEU A 11 34.22 -8.15 30.37
N ALA A 12 33.59 -8.84 29.43
CA ALA A 12 33.95 -8.71 28.04
C ALA A 12 33.66 -7.26 27.61
N PHE A 13 34.68 -6.48 27.40
CA PHE A 13 34.61 -5.17 26.79
C PHE A 13 34.22 -5.39 25.34
N VAL A 14 32.94 -5.19 24.99
CA VAL A 14 32.53 -5.08 23.60
C VAL A 14 33.04 -3.72 23.13
N PRO A 15 33.92 -3.68 22.11
CA PRO A 15 34.40 -2.41 21.61
C PRO A 15 33.24 -1.63 21.07
N ALA A 16 32.99 -0.42 21.60
CA ALA A 16 32.09 0.52 21.05
C ALA A 16 32.54 0.92 19.64
N GLY A 17 31.64 0.72 18.65
CA GLY A 17 31.74 1.42 17.38
C GLY A 17 32.57 0.73 16.29
N LEU A 18 32.15 -0.43 15.80
CA LEU A 18 32.20 -0.58 14.35
C LEU A 18 31.12 0.35 13.80
N ALA A 19 31.54 1.32 13.00
CA ALA A 19 30.59 2.15 12.25
C ALA A 19 29.67 1.18 11.51
N ARG A 20 28.40 1.20 11.88
CA ARG A 20 27.39 0.43 11.18
C ARG A 20 27.28 1.04 9.80
N ALA A 21 27.11 0.25 8.78
CA ALA A 21 27.09 0.71 7.42
C ALA A 21 26.20 -0.22 6.59
N ALA A 22 25.25 0.34 5.88
CA ALA A 22 24.44 -0.43 4.96
C ALA A 22 25.30 -0.96 3.80
N THR A 23 25.08 -2.20 3.42
CA THR A 23 25.77 -2.86 2.31
C THR A 23 24.97 -2.72 1.03
N VAL A 24 25.63 -2.36 -0.06
CA VAL A 24 25.04 -2.26 -1.41
C VAL A 24 25.76 -3.22 -2.34
N SER A 25 25.04 -4.14 -2.96
CA SER A 25 25.61 -5.18 -3.84
C SER A 25 24.68 -5.52 -4.99
N VAL A 26 25.24 -6.17 -6.00
CA VAL A 26 24.46 -6.78 -7.10
C VAL A 26 24.52 -8.30 -6.96
N ASP A 27 23.34 -8.93 -6.95
CA ASP A 27 23.18 -10.37 -6.91
C ASP A 27 22.23 -10.80 -8.04
N GLY A 28 22.80 -11.35 -9.11
CA GLY A 28 22.07 -11.63 -10.34
C GLY A 28 21.49 -10.36 -10.94
N ASP A 29 20.15 -10.29 -11.04
CA ASP A 29 19.40 -9.13 -11.56
C ASP A 29 18.97 -8.17 -10.44
N PHE A 30 19.37 -8.42 -9.18
CA PHE A 30 18.98 -7.59 -8.05
C PHE A 30 20.06 -6.62 -7.63
N LEU A 31 19.70 -5.34 -7.52
CA LEU A 31 20.41 -4.38 -6.69
C LEU A 31 19.92 -4.55 -5.25
N ARG A 32 20.77 -5.04 -4.35
CA ARG A 32 20.44 -5.26 -2.94
C ARG A 32 21.04 -4.20 -2.05
N ILE A 33 20.20 -3.61 -1.19
CA ILE A 33 20.60 -2.65 -0.16
C ILE A 33 20.14 -3.23 1.17
N GLN A 34 21.08 -3.44 2.07
CA GLN A 34 20.80 -4.06 3.36
C GLN A 34 21.41 -3.23 4.48
N SER A 35 20.56 -2.60 5.28
CA SER A 35 20.98 -1.83 6.45
C SER A 35 21.28 -2.72 7.63
N GLN A 36 22.02 -2.19 8.61
CA GLN A 36 22.33 -2.90 9.85
C GLN A 36 21.30 -2.52 10.93
N PRO A 37 21.06 -3.39 11.92
CA PRO A 37 20.14 -3.10 13.00
C PRO A 37 20.48 -1.80 13.78
N GLY A 38 19.48 -0.98 14.03
CA GLY A 38 19.57 0.28 14.78
C GLY A 38 20.22 1.43 14.02
N GLU A 39 20.25 1.38 12.70
CA GLU A 39 20.68 2.49 11.84
C GLU A 39 19.47 3.26 11.33
N PRO A 40 19.33 4.55 11.63
CA PRO A 40 18.43 5.40 10.87
C PRO A 40 19.08 5.69 9.51
N ASN A 41 18.40 5.34 8.41
CA ASN A 41 18.92 5.50 7.06
C ASN A 41 18.18 6.63 6.32
N ALA A 42 18.88 7.30 5.40
CA ALA A 42 18.29 8.24 4.45
C ALA A 42 18.74 7.85 3.03
N LEU A 43 18.24 6.70 2.61
CA LEU A 43 18.61 6.03 1.36
C LEU A 43 17.98 6.71 0.15
N THR A 44 18.76 6.90 -0.89
CA THR A 44 18.26 7.27 -2.22
C THR A 44 18.82 6.35 -3.27
N VAL A 45 17.96 5.77 -4.10
CA VAL A 45 18.34 4.97 -5.27
C VAL A 45 17.91 5.75 -6.52
N ALA A 46 18.87 6.20 -7.28
CA ALA A 46 18.68 6.99 -8.49
C ALA A 46 19.30 6.31 -9.72
N PRO A 47 18.89 6.68 -10.95
CA PRO A 47 19.63 6.29 -12.15
C PRO A 47 21.09 6.73 -12.04
N GLY A 48 21.99 5.82 -12.35
CA GLY A 48 23.43 6.11 -12.43
C GLY A 48 23.84 6.67 -13.79
N THR A 49 25.14 6.72 -14.05
CA THR A 49 25.66 7.15 -15.35
C THR A 49 25.28 6.17 -16.45
N PRO A 50 25.02 6.64 -17.69
CA PRO A 50 24.72 5.75 -18.81
C PRO A 50 25.82 4.71 -19.01
N THR A 51 25.41 3.44 -19.20
CA THR A 51 26.30 2.31 -19.43
C THR A 51 26.25 1.85 -20.89
N PRO A 52 27.18 1.01 -21.35
CA PRO A 52 27.06 0.34 -22.65
C PRO A 52 25.76 -0.45 -22.75
N ALA A 53 25.30 -0.69 -23.99
CA ALA A 53 24.04 -1.37 -24.26
C ALA A 53 23.88 -2.67 -23.48
N GLY A 54 22.75 -2.79 -22.79
CA GLY A 54 22.35 -3.99 -22.06
C GLY A 54 22.65 -3.99 -20.56
N ALA A 55 23.22 -2.94 -20.01
CA ALA A 55 23.44 -2.81 -18.57
C ALA A 55 22.72 -1.56 -18.02
N VAL A 56 22.33 -1.61 -16.75
CA VAL A 56 21.71 -0.50 -16.02
C VAL A 56 22.60 -0.09 -14.86
N SER A 57 22.81 1.22 -14.71
CA SER A 57 23.60 1.76 -13.60
C SER A 57 22.69 2.44 -12.59
N PHE A 58 23.00 2.26 -11.32
CA PHE A 58 22.37 2.91 -10.19
C PHE A 58 23.38 3.70 -9.36
N ALA A 59 22.95 4.85 -8.86
CA ALA A 59 23.63 5.59 -7.81
C ALA A 59 22.84 5.43 -6.51
N VAL A 60 23.50 4.91 -5.48
CA VAL A 60 22.93 4.73 -4.14
C VAL A 60 23.64 5.65 -3.18
N THR A 61 22.88 6.45 -2.45
CA THR A 61 23.39 7.36 -1.42
C THR A 61 22.64 7.17 -0.11
N ASP A 62 23.31 7.42 0.99
CA ASP A 62 22.69 7.54 2.32
C ASP A 62 23.27 8.79 2.99
N LEU A 63 22.38 9.65 3.50
CA LEU A 63 22.76 10.93 4.11
C LEU A 63 23.09 10.80 5.59
N THR A 64 22.79 9.66 6.21
CA THR A 64 22.94 9.41 7.65
C THR A 64 24.06 8.44 7.97
N THR A 65 24.19 7.39 7.17
CA THR A 65 25.18 6.33 7.41
C THR A 65 26.05 6.08 6.17
N PRO A 66 27.32 5.69 6.34
CA PRO A 66 28.17 5.29 5.21
C PRO A 66 27.62 4.05 4.52
N LEU A 67 27.82 3.96 3.21
CA LEU A 67 27.52 2.76 2.41
C LEU A 67 28.79 1.96 2.15
N VAL A 68 28.70 0.64 2.25
CA VAL A 68 29.77 -0.31 1.90
C VAL A 68 29.45 -0.97 0.56
N PRO A 69 30.27 -0.75 -0.48
CA PRO A 69 30.09 -1.43 -1.75
C PRO A 69 30.45 -2.91 -1.65
N GLY A 70 29.54 -3.78 -2.06
CA GLY A 70 29.72 -5.21 -2.25
C GLY A 70 29.95 -5.58 -3.73
N PRO A 71 29.79 -6.87 -4.09
CA PRO A 71 29.94 -7.33 -5.47
C PRO A 71 29.09 -6.54 -6.46
N GLY A 72 29.64 -6.20 -7.63
CA GLY A 72 28.97 -5.46 -8.69
C GLY A 72 28.81 -3.95 -8.43
N CYS A 73 29.36 -3.44 -7.32
CA CYS A 73 29.32 -2.07 -6.90
C CYS A 73 30.69 -1.49 -6.62
N ALA A 74 30.82 -0.17 -6.71
CA ALA A 74 32.04 0.57 -6.41
C ALA A 74 31.71 1.85 -5.61
N ALA A 75 32.61 2.25 -4.71
CA ALA A 75 32.49 3.52 -4.02
C ALA A 75 32.60 4.69 -5.01
N SER A 76 31.83 5.73 -4.77
CA SER A 76 31.85 7.00 -5.50
C SER A 76 32.03 8.16 -4.52
N ASP A 77 32.21 9.39 -5.03
CA ASP A 77 32.41 10.57 -4.19
C ASP A 77 31.21 10.88 -3.26
N VAL A 78 30.02 10.38 -3.60
CA VAL A 78 28.76 10.69 -2.88
C VAL A 78 28.00 9.46 -2.39
N GLY A 79 28.56 8.25 -2.56
CA GLY A 79 27.92 7.00 -2.16
C GLY A 79 28.47 5.78 -2.89
N VAL A 80 27.58 4.97 -3.45
CA VAL A 80 27.95 3.73 -4.16
C VAL A 80 27.30 3.71 -5.55
N THR A 81 28.08 3.33 -6.56
CA THR A 81 27.57 3.10 -7.92
C THR A 81 27.57 1.61 -8.21
N CYS A 82 26.48 1.08 -8.71
CA CYS A 82 26.30 -0.32 -9.09
C CYS A 82 25.94 -0.47 -10.56
N VAL A 83 26.31 -1.58 -11.18
CA VAL A 83 25.93 -1.91 -12.55
C VAL A 83 25.28 -3.30 -12.55
N THR A 84 24.06 -3.36 -13.04
CA THR A 84 23.26 -4.59 -13.15
C THR A 84 23.05 -4.97 -14.62
N PRO A 85 22.65 -6.22 -14.92
CA PRO A 85 22.12 -6.58 -16.24
C PRO A 85 20.90 -5.74 -16.65
N ALA A 86 20.46 -5.87 -17.89
CA ALA A 86 19.21 -5.30 -18.35
C ALA A 86 18.00 -5.88 -17.59
N GLN A 87 17.03 -5.04 -17.23
CA GLN A 87 15.83 -5.40 -16.44
C GLN A 87 16.11 -5.77 -14.99
N PRO A 88 16.82 -4.93 -14.23
CA PRO A 88 17.06 -5.17 -12.82
C PRO A 88 15.81 -4.96 -11.96
N SER A 89 15.84 -5.57 -10.77
CA SER A 89 14.97 -5.22 -9.65
C SER A 89 15.79 -4.64 -8.50
N ILE A 90 15.18 -3.79 -7.70
CA ILE A 90 15.76 -3.17 -6.52
C ILE A 90 15.20 -3.87 -5.28
N ASP A 91 16.04 -4.26 -4.34
CA ASP A 91 15.67 -4.92 -3.09
C ASP A 91 16.27 -4.13 -1.92
N VAL A 92 15.43 -3.48 -1.11
CA VAL A 92 15.84 -2.63 0.00
C VAL A 92 15.27 -3.19 1.29
N SER A 93 16.15 -3.48 2.25
CA SER A 93 15.82 -3.71 3.65
C SER A 93 16.38 -2.55 4.47
N ALA A 94 15.50 -1.64 4.91
CA ALA A 94 15.91 -0.44 5.63
C ALA A 94 16.31 -0.72 7.10
N GLY A 95 15.76 -1.79 7.68
CA GLY A 95 16.17 -2.25 9.02
C GLY A 95 15.23 -1.80 10.13
N ASP A 96 15.76 -1.57 11.31
CA ASP A 96 15.04 -1.00 12.45
C ASP A 96 15.51 0.45 12.67
N GLY A 97 14.60 1.34 12.86
CA GLY A 97 14.85 2.76 13.00
C GLY A 97 13.79 3.58 12.26
N ASN A 98 13.89 4.88 12.29
CA ASN A 98 13.02 5.72 11.48
C ASN A 98 13.76 6.03 10.18
N ASP A 99 13.41 5.32 9.13
CA ASP A 99 14.12 5.33 7.88
C ASP A 99 13.45 6.21 6.82
N SER A 100 14.26 6.72 5.91
CA SER A 100 13.79 7.38 4.70
C SER A 100 14.34 6.65 3.49
N VAL A 101 13.47 6.14 2.63
CA VAL A 101 13.84 5.45 1.39
C VAL A 101 13.22 6.20 0.21
N THR A 102 14.04 6.65 -0.72
CA THR A 102 13.60 7.31 -1.96
C THR A 102 14.13 6.54 -3.17
N ILE A 103 13.23 6.08 -4.03
CA ILE A 103 13.57 5.43 -5.30
C ILE A 103 13.07 6.30 -6.43
N THR A 104 14.00 6.71 -7.29
CA THR A 104 13.71 7.49 -8.50
C THR A 104 14.18 6.77 -9.77
N ALA A 105 14.83 5.62 -9.61
CA ALA A 105 15.25 4.77 -10.71
C ALA A 105 14.05 3.95 -11.21
N SER A 106 13.76 4.00 -12.49
CA SER A 106 12.63 3.27 -13.12
C SER A 106 12.94 1.77 -13.23
N ALA A 107 12.94 1.08 -12.10
CA ALA A 107 13.10 -0.37 -11.97
C ALA A 107 12.21 -0.86 -10.83
N GLY A 108 11.51 -1.98 -11.03
CA GLY A 108 10.63 -2.52 -9.99
C GLY A 108 11.37 -2.78 -8.69
N ALA A 109 10.83 -2.28 -7.58
CA ALA A 109 11.44 -2.35 -6.27
C ALA A 109 10.66 -3.21 -5.28
N PHE A 110 11.39 -3.86 -4.38
CA PHE A 110 10.90 -4.45 -3.14
C PHE A 110 11.49 -3.65 -1.99
N VAL A 111 10.67 -3.02 -1.18
CA VAL A 111 11.11 -2.21 -0.04
C VAL A 111 10.51 -2.76 1.24
N ASP A 112 11.37 -3.09 2.19
CA ASP A 112 11.00 -3.42 3.56
C ASP A 112 11.50 -2.29 4.47
N GLY A 113 10.55 -1.50 5.03
CA GLY A 113 10.86 -0.43 5.99
C GLY A 113 11.35 -0.99 7.31
N GLY A 114 10.64 -2.03 7.80
CA GLY A 114 10.96 -2.66 9.09
C GLY A 114 10.28 -2.01 10.28
N PRO A 115 10.80 -2.17 11.51
CA PRO A 115 10.28 -1.47 12.68
C PRO A 115 10.76 -0.02 12.76
N GLY A 116 9.84 0.94 12.83
CA GLY A 116 10.13 2.36 12.95
C GLY A 116 9.05 3.23 12.31
N ASP A 117 9.14 4.53 12.45
CA ASP A 117 8.25 5.46 11.74
C ASP A 117 8.92 5.85 10.39
N ASP A 118 8.61 5.13 9.31
CA ASP A 118 9.34 5.20 8.04
C ASP A 118 8.69 6.13 7.02
N VAL A 119 9.53 6.69 6.14
CA VAL A 119 9.11 7.53 5.01
C VAL A 119 9.62 6.93 3.71
N ILE A 120 8.73 6.42 2.88
CA ILE A 120 9.09 5.72 1.64
C ILE A 120 8.53 6.48 0.44
N GLN A 121 9.36 6.77 -0.55
CA GLN A 121 9.00 7.47 -1.78
C GLN A 121 9.42 6.62 -3.00
N ILE A 122 8.41 6.16 -3.75
CA ILE A 122 8.58 5.19 -4.86
C ILE A 122 7.82 5.60 -6.13
N ARG A 123 7.60 6.89 -6.35
CA ARG A 123 6.93 7.39 -7.57
C ARG A 123 7.92 7.50 -8.71
N ASP A 124 8.17 6.42 -9.39
CA ASP A 124 9.16 6.34 -10.48
C ASP A 124 8.58 5.88 -11.83
N GLY A 125 7.27 5.55 -11.89
CA GLY A 125 6.55 5.12 -13.08
C GLY A 125 6.50 3.61 -13.28
N VAL A 126 7.00 2.82 -12.33
CA VAL A 126 7.03 1.35 -12.37
C VAL A 126 6.19 0.76 -11.24
N SER A 127 5.95 -0.52 -11.27
CA SER A 127 5.21 -1.20 -10.19
C SER A 127 6.17 -1.69 -9.12
N ASP A 128 5.97 -1.24 -7.89
CA ASP A 128 6.76 -1.57 -6.72
C ASP A 128 5.97 -2.37 -5.69
N SER A 129 6.69 -2.96 -4.75
CA SER A 129 6.12 -3.66 -3.60
C SER A 129 6.76 -3.15 -2.31
N VAL A 130 5.94 -2.68 -1.37
CA VAL A 130 6.40 -2.10 -0.11
C VAL A 130 5.78 -2.80 1.08
N TRP A 131 6.63 -3.19 2.01
CA TRP A 131 6.29 -3.61 3.36
C TRP A 131 6.80 -2.53 4.31
N CYS A 132 5.91 -1.79 4.95
CA CYS A 132 6.31 -0.72 5.84
C CYS A 132 6.74 -1.21 7.22
N GLY A 133 6.12 -2.29 7.70
CA GLY A 133 6.51 -2.90 8.97
C GLY A 133 5.70 -2.42 10.17
N LEU A 134 6.37 -2.20 11.30
CA LEU A 134 5.76 -1.74 12.55
C LEU A 134 6.09 -0.26 12.78
N GLY A 135 5.09 0.56 13.00
CA GLY A 135 5.30 1.98 13.29
C GLY A 135 4.18 2.87 12.79
N ARG A 136 4.53 4.08 12.39
CA ARG A 136 3.65 5.03 11.71
C ARG A 136 4.26 5.46 10.39
N ASP A 137 4.00 4.69 9.38
CA ASP A 137 4.70 4.78 8.13
C ASP A 137 3.99 5.67 7.12
N SER A 138 4.77 6.30 6.27
CA SER A 138 4.32 7.23 5.26
C SER A 138 4.88 6.85 3.91
N VAL A 139 4.03 6.54 2.93
CA VAL A 139 4.45 6.15 1.58
C VAL A 139 3.92 7.13 0.56
N SER A 140 4.79 7.63 -0.30
CA SER A 140 4.46 8.26 -1.57
C SER A 140 4.58 7.25 -2.69
N ALA A 141 3.46 6.81 -3.22
CA ALA A 141 3.33 5.72 -4.18
C ALA A 141 2.57 6.13 -5.43
N GLU A 142 2.47 5.23 -6.39
CA GLU A 142 1.61 5.37 -7.56
C GLU A 142 0.68 4.16 -7.76
N VAL A 143 -0.22 4.27 -8.71
CA VAL A 143 -1.32 3.30 -8.85
C VAL A 143 -0.90 1.85 -9.11
N PRO A 144 0.21 1.51 -9.80
CA PRO A 144 0.62 0.12 -9.97
C PRO A 144 1.28 -0.51 -8.74
N ASP A 145 1.62 0.28 -7.69
CA ASP A 145 2.37 -0.23 -6.54
C ASP A 145 1.53 -1.09 -5.61
N PHE A 146 2.16 -2.12 -5.08
CA PHE A 146 1.62 -2.95 -4.02
C PHE A 146 2.16 -2.49 -2.66
N LEU A 147 1.26 -2.15 -1.74
CA LEU A 147 1.63 -1.74 -0.40
C LEU A 147 1.00 -2.67 0.63
N ASP A 148 1.77 -3.13 1.60
CA ASP A 148 1.28 -4.01 2.66
C ASP A 148 0.49 -3.25 3.76
N LEU A 149 -0.03 -3.93 4.80
CA LEU A 149 -0.88 -3.35 5.87
C LEU A 149 -0.14 -2.45 6.89
N GLY A 150 1.21 -2.45 6.99
CA GLY A 150 2.01 -1.60 7.88
C GLY A 150 2.10 -0.12 7.45
N CYS A 151 1.80 0.29 6.17
CA CYS A 151 1.88 1.69 5.75
C CYS A 151 0.62 2.49 6.11
N GLU A 152 0.56 3.27 7.18
CA GLU A 152 -0.64 3.95 7.65
C GLU A 152 -1.01 5.19 6.86
N ARG A 153 -0.03 5.84 6.25
CA ARG A 153 -0.24 7.03 5.43
C ARG A 153 0.24 6.76 4.02
N VAL A 154 -0.66 6.79 3.08
CA VAL A 154 -0.33 6.60 1.66
C VAL A 154 -0.79 7.81 0.86
N ASP A 155 0.14 8.39 0.11
CA ASP A 155 -0.13 9.44 -0.87
C ASP A 155 0.17 8.91 -2.28
N TYR A 156 -0.87 8.76 -3.11
CA TYR A 156 -0.74 8.35 -4.51
C TYR A 156 -0.63 9.52 -5.50
N GLY A 157 -0.27 10.71 -5.02
CA GLY A 157 0.00 11.87 -5.90
C GLY A 157 -1.17 12.77 -6.21
N ALA A 158 -0.87 13.84 -6.94
CA ALA A 158 -1.76 14.95 -7.23
C ALA A 158 -3.01 14.62 -8.07
N PRO A 159 -4.05 15.48 -8.04
CA PRO A 159 -5.35 15.24 -8.71
C PRO A 159 -5.21 15.13 -10.23
N GLY A 160 -5.64 14.05 -10.74
CA GLY A 160 -5.62 13.65 -12.15
C GLY A 160 -5.58 12.13 -12.27
N SER A 161 -4.81 11.51 -11.44
CA SER A 161 -4.90 10.11 -11.00
C SER A 161 -5.67 10.13 -9.70
N VAL A 162 -6.58 9.25 -9.44
CA VAL A 162 -7.37 9.05 -8.20
C VAL A 162 -6.95 9.98 -7.07
N GLY A 163 -7.84 10.81 -6.55
CA GLY A 163 -7.55 11.71 -5.43
C GLY A 163 -6.78 10.99 -4.34
N SER A 164 -5.96 11.73 -3.61
CA SER A 164 -5.11 11.21 -2.53
C SER A 164 -5.87 10.20 -1.67
N ILE A 165 -5.41 8.95 -1.66
CA ILE A 165 -6.00 7.93 -0.80
C ILE A 165 -5.54 8.22 0.62
N ARG A 166 -6.49 8.28 1.54
CA ARG A 166 -6.20 8.52 2.97
C ARG A 166 -6.69 7.39 3.82
N ALA A 167 -5.87 7.03 4.79
CA ALA A 167 -6.27 6.20 5.90
C ALA A 167 -7.04 7.05 6.93
N LEU A 168 -8.31 6.75 7.12
CA LEU A 168 -9.11 7.35 8.19
C LEU A 168 -9.12 6.41 9.38
N THR A 169 -8.47 6.82 10.46
CA THR A 169 -8.40 6.09 11.73
C THR A 169 -9.50 6.53 12.69
N GLY A 170 -9.76 5.73 13.72
CA GLY A 170 -10.69 6.06 14.81
C GLY A 170 -12.05 5.35 14.70
N ALA A 171 -12.97 5.72 15.58
CA ALA A 171 -14.26 5.06 15.68
C ALA A 171 -15.12 5.29 14.43
N GLY A 172 -15.34 4.23 13.67
CA GLY A 172 -16.40 4.21 12.64
C GLY A 172 -17.78 4.31 13.28
N ARG A 173 -18.77 4.64 12.49
CA ARG A 173 -20.18 4.61 12.86
C ARG A 173 -21.00 4.34 11.61
N LEU A 174 -22.01 3.48 11.73
CA LEU A 174 -22.99 3.29 10.67
C LEU A 174 -23.92 4.50 10.59
N VAL A 175 -24.03 5.06 9.41
CA VAL A 175 -24.94 6.18 9.09
C VAL A 175 -25.81 5.83 7.89
N TRP A 176 -27.00 6.40 7.82
CA TRP A 176 -27.86 6.27 6.66
C TRP A 176 -27.26 7.00 5.46
N VAL A 177 -27.39 6.40 4.29
CA VAL A 177 -27.10 7.10 3.04
C VAL A 177 -28.20 8.16 2.83
N PRO A 178 -27.87 9.44 2.60
CA PRO A 178 -28.85 10.49 2.39
C PRO A 178 -29.86 10.15 1.30
N GLY A 179 -31.15 10.31 1.62
CA GLY A 179 -32.25 10.00 0.71
C GLY A 179 -32.61 8.51 0.61
N GLN A 180 -31.98 7.64 1.40
CA GLN A 180 -32.25 6.21 1.40
C GLN A 180 -32.57 5.70 2.82
N THR A 181 -33.62 4.89 2.93
CA THR A 181 -34.06 4.30 4.21
C THR A 181 -33.60 2.85 4.40
N TRP A 182 -32.92 2.28 3.43
CA TRP A 182 -32.50 0.88 3.42
C TRP A 182 -30.98 0.68 3.48
N ALA A 183 -30.15 1.66 3.08
CA ALA A 183 -28.70 1.53 3.05
C ALA A 183 -28.05 2.32 4.18
N ARG A 184 -27.26 1.63 4.99
CA ARG A 184 -26.37 2.21 5.98
C ARG A 184 -24.93 1.87 5.62
N LEU A 185 -24.00 2.77 5.92
CA LEU A 185 -22.59 2.62 5.64
C LEU A 185 -21.75 3.13 6.81
N ASP A 186 -20.51 2.70 6.88
CA ASP A 186 -19.53 3.38 7.72
C ASP A 186 -19.39 4.83 7.25
N ARG A 187 -19.57 5.78 8.17
CA ARG A 187 -19.54 7.22 7.86
C ARG A 187 -18.29 7.65 7.09
N ARG A 188 -17.18 6.94 7.24
CA ARG A 188 -15.89 7.28 6.61
C ARG A 188 -15.89 7.06 5.11
N ILE A 189 -16.62 6.06 4.60
CA ILE A 189 -16.74 5.82 3.15
C ILE A 189 -17.90 6.60 2.49
N LEU A 190 -18.78 7.18 3.28
CA LEU A 190 -19.98 7.87 2.73
C LEU A 190 -19.61 8.98 1.72
N PRO A 191 -18.62 9.85 1.93
CA PRO A 191 -18.21 10.84 0.93
C PRO A 191 -17.79 10.23 -0.40
N ASP A 192 -17.04 9.13 -0.36
CA ASP A 192 -16.62 8.38 -1.56
C ASP A 192 -17.85 7.86 -2.31
N VAL A 193 -18.75 7.18 -1.60
CA VAL A 193 -19.98 6.61 -2.17
C VAL A 193 -20.84 7.68 -2.82
N LEU A 194 -21.08 8.81 -2.14
CA LEU A 194 -21.85 9.92 -2.69
C LEU A 194 -21.19 10.56 -3.92
N HIS A 195 -19.87 10.60 -3.95
CA HIS A 195 -19.15 11.03 -5.15
C HIS A 195 -19.38 10.08 -6.33
N LEU A 196 -19.25 8.77 -6.12
CA LEU A 196 -19.46 7.77 -7.17
C LEU A 196 -20.90 7.78 -7.69
N VAL A 197 -21.89 7.84 -6.80
CA VAL A 197 -23.31 7.92 -7.15
C VAL A 197 -23.56 9.10 -8.09
N ARG A 198 -23.06 10.28 -7.75
CA ARG A 198 -23.22 11.49 -8.58
C ARG A 198 -22.44 11.43 -9.89
N ARG A 199 -21.19 10.96 -9.82
CA ARG A 199 -20.26 10.96 -10.96
C ARG A 199 -20.67 10.00 -12.07
N TYR A 200 -21.27 8.86 -11.69
CA TYR A 200 -21.57 7.77 -12.61
C TYR A 200 -23.08 7.54 -12.79
N HIS A 201 -23.96 8.38 -12.21
CA HIS A 201 -25.41 8.23 -12.28
C HIS A 201 -25.88 6.83 -11.87
N VAL A 202 -25.34 6.32 -10.79
CA VAL A 202 -25.65 5.00 -10.23
C VAL A 202 -26.45 5.13 -8.92
N ARG A 203 -27.03 4.05 -8.47
CA ARG A 203 -27.72 3.95 -7.17
C ARG A 203 -27.15 2.80 -6.34
N ILE A 204 -27.25 2.92 -5.03
CA ILE A 204 -26.91 1.85 -4.11
C ILE A 204 -28.16 0.99 -3.93
N THR A 205 -27.99 -0.32 -4.04
CA THR A 205 -29.06 -1.30 -3.78
C THR A 205 -28.87 -1.97 -2.44
N GLU A 206 -27.63 -2.14 -1.98
CA GLU A 206 -27.30 -2.66 -0.67
C GLU A 206 -26.09 -1.94 -0.06
N GLY A 207 -26.07 -1.82 1.27
CA GLY A 207 -24.97 -1.33 2.08
C GLY A 207 -24.65 -2.31 3.22
N TYR A 208 -24.74 -1.86 4.48
CA TYR A 208 -24.58 -2.73 5.63
C TYR A 208 -25.67 -3.81 5.64
N GLY A 209 -25.24 -5.06 5.63
CA GLY A 209 -26.09 -6.25 5.72
C GLY A 209 -25.33 -7.41 6.35
N THR A 210 -26.07 -8.26 7.07
CA THR A 210 -25.50 -9.48 7.69
C THR A 210 -26.16 -10.76 7.17
N VAL A 211 -27.28 -10.62 6.47
CA VAL A 211 -28.03 -11.76 5.92
C VAL A 211 -27.51 -12.04 4.52
N GLY A 212 -27.12 -13.28 4.28
CA GLY A 212 -26.56 -13.71 2.99
C GLY A 212 -25.10 -13.33 2.75
N HIS A 213 -24.44 -12.69 3.73
CA HIS A 213 -23.03 -12.31 3.65
C HIS A 213 -22.16 -13.12 4.62
N GLU A 214 -20.92 -13.33 4.22
CA GLU A 214 -19.91 -13.92 5.09
C GLU A 214 -19.71 -13.04 6.33
N PRO A 215 -19.59 -13.63 7.54
CA PRO A 215 -19.48 -12.85 8.79
C PRO A 215 -18.30 -11.88 8.83
N PHE A 216 -17.25 -12.15 8.05
CA PHE A 216 -16.04 -11.34 7.91
C PHE A 216 -16.02 -10.51 6.63
N GLY A 217 -17.12 -10.51 5.86
CA GLY A 217 -17.26 -9.73 4.64
C GLY A 217 -17.46 -8.24 4.92
N GLU A 218 -17.33 -7.44 3.89
CA GLU A 218 -17.34 -5.97 4.00
C GLU A 218 -18.74 -5.40 4.20
N HIS A 219 -19.82 -6.05 3.73
CA HIS A 219 -21.20 -5.65 4.03
C HIS A 219 -21.49 -5.70 5.55
N PRO A 220 -21.15 -6.77 6.29
CA PRO A 220 -21.29 -6.78 7.76
C PRO A 220 -20.43 -5.77 8.50
N LEU A 221 -19.46 -5.16 7.84
CA LEU A 221 -18.64 -4.08 8.39
C LEU A 221 -19.14 -2.68 7.98
N GLY A 222 -20.14 -2.60 7.07
CA GLY A 222 -20.61 -1.36 6.49
C GLY A 222 -19.61 -0.73 5.50
N LEU A 223 -18.71 -1.52 4.95
CA LEU A 223 -17.61 -1.10 4.08
C LEU A 223 -17.78 -1.58 2.63
N ALA A 224 -18.97 -2.02 2.26
CA ALA A 224 -19.30 -2.40 0.90
C ALA A 224 -20.63 -1.79 0.45
N VAL A 225 -20.76 -1.65 -0.86
CA VAL A 225 -22.00 -1.26 -1.55
C VAL A 225 -22.20 -2.12 -2.79
N ASP A 226 -23.46 -2.47 -3.03
CA ASP A 226 -23.94 -3.00 -4.29
C ASP A 226 -24.58 -1.88 -5.11
N ILE A 227 -24.28 -1.86 -6.38
CA ILE A 227 -24.55 -0.72 -7.25
C ILE A 227 -25.24 -1.17 -8.53
N GLU A 228 -26.28 -0.45 -8.89
CA GLU A 228 -27.01 -0.58 -10.14
C GLU A 228 -27.18 0.78 -10.83
N PRO A 229 -27.70 0.84 -12.07
CA PRO A 229 -28.06 2.10 -12.70
C PRO A 229 -29.00 2.94 -11.83
N GLY A 230 -28.68 4.21 -11.61
CA GLY A 230 -29.52 5.18 -10.93
C GLY A 230 -30.50 5.86 -11.89
N ALA A 231 -31.18 6.90 -11.41
CA ALA A 231 -32.07 7.72 -12.24
C ALA A 231 -31.28 8.36 -13.39
N GLY A 232 -31.71 8.11 -14.63
CA GLY A 232 -31.02 8.56 -15.84
C GLY A 232 -29.70 7.83 -16.15
N GLY A 233 -29.31 6.87 -15.34
CA GLY A 233 -28.13 6.04 -15.54
C GLY A 233 -28.42 4.76 -16.31
N THR A 234 -27.36 4.09 -16.76
CA THR A 234 -27.40 2.87 -17.56
C THR A 234 -26.37 1.85 -17.06
N TRP A 235 -26.49 0.59 -17.51
CA TRP A 235 -25.44 -0.41 -17.27
C TRP A 235 -24.09 -0.05 -17.88
N ALA A 236 -24.08 0.82 -18.91
CA ALA A 236 -22.82 1.35 -19.43
C ALA A 236 -22.13 2.29 -18.42
N ASP A 237 -22.89 3.00 -17.61
CA ASP A 237 -22.36 3.85 -16.54
C ASP A 237 -21.78 3.00 -15.40
N VAL A 238 -22.49 1.93 -15.01
CA VAL A 238 -21.97 0.94 -14.04
C VAL A 238 -20.68 0.29 -14.55
N SER A 239 -20.67 -0.13 -15.84
CA SER A 239 -19.45 -0.69 -16.45
C SER A 239 -18.30 0.31 -16.51
N ARG A 240 -18.60 1.62 -16.69
CA ARG A 240 -17.59 2.67 -16.67
C ARG A 240 -17.02 2.87 -15.26
N LEU A 241 -17.88 2.82 -14.24
CA LEU A 241 -17.47 2.81 -12.84
C LEU A 241 -16.60 1.60 -12.52
N ALA A 242 -17.03 0.39 -12.93
CA ALA A 242 -16.26 -0.83 -12.71
C ALA A 242 -14.86 -0.75 -13.32
N ARG A 243 -14.75 -0.37 -14.61
CA ARG A 243 -13.45 -0.17 -15.28
C ARG A 243 -12.57 0.88 -14.61
N TRP A 244 -13.18 1.90 -14.00
CA TRP A 244 -12.43 2.88 -13.22
C TRP A 244 -11.98 2.29 -11.88
N ALA A 245 -12.79 1.45 -11.22
CA ALA A 245 -12.53 0.90 -9.90
C ALA A 245 -11.55 -0.30 -9.94
N GLU A 246 -11.64 -1.17 -10.96
CA GLU A 246 -10.85 -2.40 -11.05
C GLU A 246 -9.32 -2.21 -10.92
N PRO A 247 -8.68 -1.25 -11.62
CA PRO A 247 -7.24 -1.02 -11.43
C PRO A 247 -6.90 -0.41 -10.07
N ARG A 248 -7.92 0.00 -9.29
CA ARG A 248 -7.83 0.59 -7.95
C ARG A 248 -8.22 -0.40 -6.86
N GLN A 249 -8.40 -1.62 -7.24
CA GLN A 249 -8.56 -2.77 -6.38
C GLN A 249 -7.18 -3.33 -6.08
N ASN A 250 -6.80 -3.37 -4.86
CA ASN A 250 -5.65 -4.15 -4.41
C ASN A 250 -5.69 -4.28 -2.90
N HIS A 251 -5.78 -5.50 -2.46
CA HIS A 251 -5.67 -5.80 -1.04
C HIS A 251 -4.22 -5.54 -0.60
N PRO A 252 -4.03 -4.81 0.43
CA PRO A 252 -4.98 -4.24 1.39
C PRO A 252 -5.14 -2.72 1.36
N ARG A 253 -4.64 -1.97 0.37
CA ARG A 253 -4.47 -0.51 0.56
C ARG A 253 -4.79 0.41 -0.58
N ARG A 254 -5.35 -0.07 -1.64
CA ARG A 254 -6.05 0.81 -2.56
C ARG A 254 -7.42 1.10 -1.99
N PRO A 255 -8.13 2.17 -2.45
CA PRO A 255 -9.42 2.50 -1.85
C PRO A 255 -10.36 1.31 -1.86
N PHE A 256 -10.28 0.49 -2.91
CA PHE A 256 -11.12 -0.70 -3.00
C PHE A 256 -10.34 -1.96 -2.60
N ARG A 257 -10.94 -2.72 -1.70
CA ARG A 257 -10.49 -4.06 -1.35
C ARG A 257 -10.89 -5.06 -2.41
N TRP A 258 -12.13 -4.96 -2.91
CA TRP A 258 -12.66 -5.80 -3.93
C TRP A 258 -13.64 -5.06 -4.83
N VAL A 259 -13.57 -5.38 -6.13
CA VAL A 259 -14.48 -4.91 -7.18
C VAL A 259 -15.06 -6.14 -7.86
N GLY A 260 -16.28 -6.51 -7.52
CA GLY A 260 -16.99 -7.65 -8.11
C GLY A 260 -17.70 -7.24 -9.39
N TRP A 261 -17.15 -7.60 -10.55
CA TRP A 261 -17.68 -7.30 -11.88
C TRP A 261 -17.10 -8.26 -12.94
N ASN A 262 -17.58 -8.18 -14.19
CA ASN A 262 -16.94 -8.84 -15.35
C ASN A 262 -16.59 -10.34 -15.21
N GLY A 263 -17.57 -11.18 -14.92
CA GLY A 263 -17.39 -12.64 -14.85
C GLY A 263 -17.35 -13.19 -13.44
N ASP A 264 -17.43 -12.35 -12.44
CA ASP A 264 -17.80 -12.79 -11.10
C ASP A 264 -19.24 -13.31 -11.12
N PHE A 265 -19.42 -14.55 -10.70
CA PHE A 265 -20.71 -15.25 -10.80
C PHE A 265 -21.86 -14.53 -10.06
N ASN A 266 -21.56 -13.92 -8.92
CA ASN A 266 -22.57 -13.24 -8.11
C ASN A 266 -22.68 -11.74 -8.40
N HIS A 267 -21.70 -11.17 -9.11
CA HIS A 267 -21.59 -9.73 -9.35
C HIS A 267 -21.39 -9.40 -10.83
N GLY A 268 -21.68 -10.34 -11.68
CA GLY A 268 -21.33 -10.30 -13.10
C GLY A 268 -21.99 -9.19 -13.90
N HIS A 269 -21.31 -8.73 -14.93
CA HIS A 269 -21.85 -7.86 -15.95
C HIS A 269 -23.19 -8.41 -16.50
N PRO A 270 -24.19 -7.57 -16.84
CA PRO A 270 -25.51 -8.02 -17.35
C PRO A 270 -25.42 -9.01 -18.53
N SER A 271 -24.38 -8.95 -19.32
CA SER A 271 -24.18 -9.89 -20.44
C SER A 271 -23.78 -11.31 -20.00
N VAL A 272 -23.22 -11.48 -18.82
CA VAL A 272 -22.76 -12.78 -18.28
C VAL A 272 -23.65 -13.28 -17.14
N CYS A 273 -24.27 -12.38 -16.38
CA CYS A 273 -25.18 -12.72 -15.31
C CYS A 273 -26.55 -13.13 -15.87
N LYS A 274 -26.93 -14.37 -15.64
CA LYS A 274 -28.19 -14.93 -16.12
C LYS A 274 -29.06 -15.28 -14.92
N PRO A 275 -30.31 -14.78 -14.83
CA PRO A 275 -31.21 -15.07 -13.70
C PRO A 275 -31.38 -16.55 -13.37
N ARG A 276 -31.36 -17.42 -14.40
CA ARG A 276 -31.39 -18.89 -14.22
C ARG A 276 -30.22 -19.47 -13.45
N LEU A 277 -29.13 -18.71 -13.33
CA LEU A 277 -27.94 -19.07 -12.55
C LEU A 277 -27.99 -18.49 -11.13
N GLY A 278 -29.10 -17.82 -10.76
CA GLY A 278 -29.29 -17.27 -9.43
C GLY A 278 -28.55 -15.96 -9.18
N CYS A 279 -27.94 -15.36 -10.20
CA CYS A 279 -27.29 -14.07 -10.06
C CYS A 279 -28.19 -12.91 -10.51
N ALA A 280 -28.13 -11.79 -9.80
CA ALA A 280 -28.66 -10.51 -10.22
C ALA A 280 -27.48 -9.59 -10.57
N PRO A 281 -27.49 -8.96 -11.77
CA PRO A 281 -26.37 -8.10 -12.15
C PRO A 281 -26.31 -6.89 -11.22
N HIS A 282 -25.17 -6.70 -10.59
CA HIS A 282 -24.80 -5.51 -9.83
C HIS A 282 -23.28 -5.37 -9.82
N LEU A 283 -22.80 -4.20 -9.51
CA LEU A 283 -21.40 -3.96 -9.22
C LEU A 283 -21.20 -3.94 -7.71
N HIS A 284 -20.37 -4.82 -7.20
CA HIS A 284 -19.93 -4.78 -5.82
C HIS A 284 -18.66 -3.94 -5.67
N LEU A 285 -18.67 -2.99 -4.76
CA LEU A 285 -17.48 -2.25 -4.35
C LEU A 285 -17.30 -2.37 -2.84
N SER A 286 -16.15 -2.84 -2.40
CA SER A 286 -15.78 -2.80 -0.99
C SER A 286 -14.49 -1.99 -0.77
N TRP A 287 -14.44 -1.28 0.36
CA TRP A 287 -13.30 -0.44 0.73
C TRP A 287 -12.25 -1.20 1.49
N SER A 288 -11.00 -0.87 1.23
CA SER A 288 -9.86 -1.40 1.99
C SER A 288 -9.92 -0.94 3.44
N HIS A 289 -9.57 -1.85 4.34
CA HIS A 289 -9.65 -1.60 5.78
C HIS A 289 -8.68 -2.48 6.57
N SER A 290 -8.32 -2.03 7.79
CA SER A 290 -7.60 -2.86 8.74
C SER A 290 -8.44 -4.09 9.17
N PRO A 291 -7.82 -5.17 9.59
CA PRO A 291 -8.53 -6.32 10.13
C PRO A 291 -9.55 -5.91 11.20
N ALA A 292 -10.75 -6.47 11.12
CA ALA A 292 -11.81 -6.23 12.08
C ALA A 292 -12.47 -7.56 12.47
N PRO A 293 -12.78 -7.78 13.76
CA PRO A 293 -13.57 -8.94 14.16
C PRO A 293 -14.99 -8.81 13.59
N PRO A 294 -15.73 -9.92 13.47
CA PRO A 294 -17.09 -9.91 12.95
C PRO A 294 -17.98 -8.92 13.67
N ARG A 295 -18.79 -8.16 12.91
CA ARG A 295 -19.75 -7.16 13.40
C ARG A 295 -19.15 -5.97 14.16
N HIS A 296 -17.84 -5.76 14.04
CA HIS A 296 -17.15 -4.58 14.56
C HIS A 296 -16.65 -3.71 13.42
N LEU A 297 -16.69 -2.40 13.59
CA LEU A 297 -16.16 -1.48 12.58
C LEU A 297 -14.64 -1.52 12.58
N ALA A 298 -14.04 -1.52 11.38
CA ALA A 298 -12.59 -1.51 11.22
C ALA A 298 -11.96 -0.25 11.84
N ARG A 299 -10.77 -0.38 12.43
CA ARG A 299 -10.04 0.75 13.03
C ARG A 299 -9.60 1.76 11.98
N THR A 300 -9.17 1.28 10.83
CA THR A 300 -8.68 2.08 9.71
C THR A 300 -9.45 1.72 8.45
N VAL A 301 -9.79 2.72 7.66
CA VAL A 301 -10.45 2.57 6.35
C VAL A 301 -9.73 3.49 5.37
N TRP A 302 -9.45 3.02 4.17
CA TRP A 302 -8.81 3.81 3.11
C TRP A 302 -9.86 4.38 2.17
N VAL A 303 -9.82 5.69 1.95
CA VAL A 303 -10.80 6.44 1.16
C VAL A 303 -10.09 7.34 0.13
N PHE A 304 -10.77 7.66 -0.97
CA PHE A 304 -10.22 8.52 -2.03
C PHE A 304 -10.81 9.94 -2.04
N GLN A 305 -11.95 10.16 -1.41
CA GLN A 305 -12.51 11.50 -1.24
C GLN A 305 -12.09 12.08 0.09
N VAL A 306 -11.29 13.11 0.03
CA VAL A 306 -10.84 13.80 1.21
C VAL A 306 -11.22 15.25 1.15
N GLY A 307 -11.86 15.73 2.21
CA GLY A 307 -12.00 17.14 2.52
C GLY A 307 -13.24 17.81 2.00
N GLY A 308 -14.30 17.09 1.75
CA GLY A 308 -15.61 17.68 2.00
C GLY A 308 -15.78 17.77 3.51
N ALA A 309 -15.89 18.98 4.08
CA ALA A 309 -16.43 19.12 5.43
C ALA A 309 -17.69 18.26 5.49
N ALA A 310 -17.74 17.36 6.47
CA ALA A 310 -18.97 16.63 6.74
C ALA A 310 -20.08 17.66 6.97
N PRO A 311 -21.24 17.51 6.33
CA PRO A 311 -22.40 18.32 6.71
C PRO A 311 -22.76 18.08 8.17
#